data_151650231da9ad9d815baf9e32feec2c
#
_entry.id   151650231da9ad9d815baf9e32feec2c
#
_cell.length_a   1.000
_cell.length_b   1.000
_cell.length_c   1.000
_cell.angle_alpha   90.00
_cell.angle_beta   90.00
_cell.angle_gamma   90.00
#
_symmetry.space_group_name_H-M   'P 1'
#
loop_
_entity.id
_entity.type
_entity.pdbx_description
1 polymer ?
#
loop_
_entity_poly.entity_id
_entity_poly.type
_entity_poly.pdbx_seq_one_letter_code
_entity_poly.pdbx_strand_id
1 'polypeptide(L)'
;MPLVLMYHSVDHFDEDPHLVTVSPARFARQMAWLRAKELRGVGMREYLDAHTAGRARGLVGLTFDDGYADFATRALPVLLRYGFGATVFVVTGRIGTYNAWDDGPRKPLMTADQIRTVADAGIEVASHGRHHVSLPGTDDTELREELEESRAALEELVEGPVTGFAYPYGHATPREVAAVRAAGYDYACDISPDEPQRHALPRTYVGDRDGPLRLRAKVVRHELRHRSRV
;
A
#
# COMPACT_ATOMS: atom_id res chain seq x y z
N MET A 1 -8.57 3.57 15.02
CA MET A 1 -8.15 3.51 13.59
C MET A 1 -6.87 2.70 13.46
N PRO A 2 -6.70 1.89 12.41
CA PRO A 2 -5.52 1.08 12.19
C PRO A 2 -4.25 1.93 12.02
N LEU A 3 -3.12 1.46 12.58
CA LEU A 3 -1.81 2.02 12.24
C LEU A 3 -1.36 1.36 10.93
N VAL A 4 -1.34 2.13 9.86
CA VAL A 4 -0.91 1.68 8.53
C VAL A 4 0.27 2.50 8.07
N LEU A 5 1.37 1.85 7.73
CA LEU A 5 2.57 2.46 7.17
C LEU A 5 2.56 2.31 5.65
N MET A 6 2.79 3.41 4.95
CA MET A 6 2.77 3.50 3.49
C MET A 6 4.19 3.68 2.97
N TYR A 7 4.60 2.76 2.13
CA TYR A 7 5.83 2.73 1.35
C TYR A 7 5.49 2.73 -0.15
N HIS A 8 6.51 2.84 -0.99
CA HIS A 8 6.41 2.62 -2.44
C HIS A 8 7.60 1.77 -2.89
N SER A 9 8.74 2.35 -3.20
CA SER A 9 9.93 1.69 -3.71
C SER A 9 10.97 1.44 -2.60
N VAL A 10 11.68 0.31 -2.68
CA VAL A 10 12.81 -0.02 -1.81
C VAL A 10 14.04 -0.25 -2.67
N ASP A 11 14.78 0.81 -3.00
CA ASP A 11 15.92 0.73 -3.91
C ASP A 11 17.03 1.74 -3.57
N HIS A 12 18.17 1.61 -4.21
CA HIS A 12 19.18 2.66 -4.27
C HIS A 12 18.68 3.76 -5.21
N PHE A 13 19.00 5.00 -4.88
CA PHE A 13 18.61 6.16 -5.69
C PHE A 13 19.63 7.28 -5.55
N ASP A 14 19.86 7.97 -6.64
CA ASP A 14 20.62 9.23 -6.67
C ASP A 14 19.66 10.41 -6.64
N GLU A 15 18.49 10.27 -7.30
CA GLU A 15 17.42 11.25 -7.35
C GLU A 15 16.10 10.62 -6.94
N ASP A 16 15.32 11.30 -6.09
CA ASP A 16 13.99 10.89 -5.64
C ASP A 16 13.10 12.12 -5.42
N PRO A 17 12.69 12.80 -6.51
CA PRO A 17 11.98 14.07 -6.43
C PRO A 17 10.62 13.94 -5.75
N HIS A 18 9.98 12.75 -5.85
CA HIS A 18 8.68 12.47 -5.24
C HIS A 18 8.77 11.87 -3.84
N LEU A 19 10.00 11.63 -3.33
CA LEU A 19 10.27 11.04 -2.01
C LEU A 19 9.63 9.66 -1.81
N VAL A 20 9.48 8.87 -2.87
CA VAL A 20 8.83 7.55 -2.85
C VAL A 20 9.79 6.40 -2.58
N THR A 21 11.10 6.65 -2.53
CA THR A 21 12.10 5.59 -2.39
C THR A 21 12.70 5.54 -0.98
N VAL A 22 12.82 4.33 -0.46
CA VAL A 22 13.56 4.03 0.78
C VAL A 22 14.74 3.14 0.43
N SER A 23 15.95 3.51 0.87
CA SER A 23 17.13 2.68 0.63
C SER A 23 17.02 1.31 1.33
N PRO A 24 17.54 0.21 0.72
CA PRO A 24 17.41 -1.14 1.29
C PRO A 24 17.94 -1.23 2.71
N ALA A 25 19.04 -0.55 3.01
CA ALA A 25 19.62 -0.52 4.35
C ALA A 25 18.72 0.22 5.36
N ARG A 26 18.03 1.28 4.92
CA ARG A 26 17.06 2.00 5.74
C ARG A 26 15.82 1.14 5.99
N PHE A 27 15.27 0.53 4.95
CA PHE A 27 14.13 -0.36 5.05
C PHE A 27 14.39 -1.53 6.03
N ALA A 28 15.53 -2.21 5.89
CA ALA A 28 15.90 -3.28 6.82
C ALA A 28 15.97 -2.80 8.29
N ARG A 29 16.51 -1.59 8.55
CA ARG A 29 16.53 -1.00 9.90
C ARG A 29 15.12 -0.64 10.41
N GLN A 30 14.21 -0.21 9.53
CA GLN A 30 12.83 0.09 9.88
C GLN A 30 12.08 -1.19 10.28
N MET A 31 12.24 -2.30 9.53
CA MET A 31 11.65 -3.60 9.88
C MET A 31 12.24 -4.16 11.18
N ALA A 32 13.57 -4.06 11.36
CA ALA A 32 14.22 -4.44 12.61
C ALA A 32 13.68 -3.64 13.80
N TRP A 33 13.42 -2.35 13.62
CA TRP A 33 12.84 -1.50 14.67
C TRP A 33 11.41 -1.93 15.02
N LEU A 34 10.55 -2.22 14.03
CA LEU A 34 9.21 -2.76 14.28
C LEU A 34 9.29 -4.05 15.10
N ARG A 35 10.14 -4.98 14.70
CA ARG A 35 10.35 -6.24 15.42
C ARG A 35 10.82 -6.01 16.87
N ALA A 36 11.76 -5.09 17.08
CA ALA A 36 12.27 -4.76 18.43
C ALA A 36 11.21 -4.07 19.31
N LYS A 37 10.14 -3.53 18.72
CA LYS A 37 8.98 -2.95 19.42
C LYS A 37 7.82 -3.93 19.56
N GLU A 38 8.05 -5.20 19.27
CA GLU A 38 7.02 -6.26 19.28
C GLU A 38 5.83 -5.93 18.36
N LEU A 39 6.10 -5.14 17.29
CA LEU A 39 5.14 -4.83 16.25
C LEU A 39 5.35 -5.82 15.08
N ARG A 40 4.28 -6.47 14.63
CA ARG A 40 4.29 -7.36 13.48
C ARG A 40 3.64 -6.67 12.28
N GLY A 41 4.40 -6.59 11.19
CA GLY A 41 3.88 -6.14 9.89
C GLY A 41 2.93 -7.16 9.29
N VAL A 42 1.78 -6.71 8.78
CA VAL A 42 0.75 -7.55 8.16
C VAL A 42 0.14 -6.85 6.95
N GLY A 43 -0.48 -7.62 6.04
CA GLY A 43 -1.33 -7.08 4.98
C GLY A 43 -2.60 -6.46 5.54
N MET A 44 -3.26 -5.64 4.73
CA MET A 44 -4.45 -4.90 5.16
C MET A 44 -5.63 -5.81 5.47
N ARG A 45 -5.85 -6.86 4.67
CA ARG A 45 -6.91 -7.83 4.93
C ARG A 45 -6.73 -8.49 6.30
N GLU A 46 -5.55 -9.04 6.58
CA GLU A 46 -5.24 -9.62 7.89
C GLU A 46 -5.40 -8.61 9.02
N TYR A 47 -4.95 -7.36 8.79
CA TYR A 47 -5.10 -6.30 9.78
C TYR A 47 -6.56 -6.01 10.10
N LEU A 48 -7.40 -5.83 9.07
CA LEU A 48 -8.81 -5.48 9.23
C LEU A 48 -9.62 -6.61 9.87
N ASP A 49 -9.33 -7.85 9.52
CA ASP A 49 -9.92 -9.03 10.16
C ASP A 49 -9.56 -9.12 11.64
N ALA A 50 -8.30 -8.93 11.97
CA ALA A 50 -7.83 -8.89 13.34
C ALA A 50 -8.44 -7.71 14.13
N HIS A 51 -8.59 -6.55 13.49
CA HIS A 51 -9.20 -5.38 14.09
C HIS A 51 -10.69 -5.61 14.42
N THR A 52 -11.44 -6.16 13.50
CA THR A 52 -12.85 -6.52 13.69
C THR A 52 -13.02 -7.55 14.82
N ALA A 53 -12.08 -8.47 14.94
CA ALA A 53 -12.06 -9.50 15.99
C ALA A 53 -11.45 -9.02 17.33
N GLY A 54 -11.08 -7.74 17.46
CA GLY A 54 -10.44 -7.19 18.68
C GLY A 54 -9.03 -7.69 18.95
N ARG A 55 -8.33 -8.23 17.94
CA ARG A 55 -7.01 -8.87 18.04
C ARG A 55 -5.88 -8.12 17.34
N ALA A 56 -6.10 -6.86 16.97
CA ALA A 56 -5.14 -6.06 16.22
C ALA A 56 -3.97 -5.48 17.07
N ARG A 57 -3.94 -5.76 18.38
CA ARG A 57 -2.87 -5.27 19.25
C ARG A 57 -1.51 -5.81 18.79
N GLY A 58 -0.53 -4.91 18.62
CA GLY A 58 0.81 -5.27 18.14
C GLY A 58 0.90 -5.50 16.61
N LEU A 59 -0.19 -5.32 15.87
CA LEU A 59 -0.17 -5.38 14.40
C LEU A 59 0.03 -3.97 13.82
N VAL A 60 0.71 -3.95 12.67
CA VAL A 60 0.91 -2.74 11.85
C VAL A 60 0.64 -3.12 10.39
N GLY A 61 -0.30 -2.44 9.74
CA GLY A 61 -0.50 -2.59 8.31
C GLY A 61 0.74 -2.08 7.56
N LEU A 62 1.33 -2.91 6.71
CA LEU A 62 2.39 -2.50 5.79
C LEU A 62 1.83 -2.46 4.38
N THR A 63 1.91 -1.32 3.74
CA THR A 63 1.42 -1.12 2.36
C THR A 63 2.51 -0.58 1.47
N PHE A 64 2.52 -1.03 0.22
CA PHE A 64 3.45 -0.61 -0.81
C PHE A 64 2.66 -0.25 -2.06
N ASP A 65 2.76 0.98 -2.52
CA ASP A 65 2.03 1.47 -3.67
C ASP A 65 2.82 1.26 -4.97
N ASP A 66 2.16 1.43 -6.12
CA ASP A 66 2.69 1.42 -7.49
C ASP A 66 3.09 0.04 -8.04
N GLY A 67 3.42 -0.93 -7.20
CA GLY A 67 3.86 -2.25 -7.68
C GLY A 67 5.27 -2.26 -8.27
N TYR A 68 6.21 -1.49 -7.71
CA TYR A 68 7.62 -1.48 -8.15
C TYR A 68 8.26 -2.86 -8.09
N ALA A 69 9.10 -3.20 -9.07
CA ALA A 69 9.80 -4.49 -9.16
C ALA A 69 10.78 -4.73 -8.00
N ASP A 70 11.25 -3.66 -7.37
CA ASP A 70 12.10 -3.74 -6.18
C ASP A 70 11.34 -4.26 -4.94
N PHE A 71 10.01 -4.22 -4.93
CA PHE A 71 9.23 -4.90 -3.91
C PHE A 71 9.53 -6.40 -3.90
N ALA A 72 9.44 -7.07 -5.04
CA ALA A 72 9.70 -8.51 -5.15
C ALA A 72 11.16 -8.87 -4.86
N THR A 73 12.11 -8.03 -5.26
CA THR A 73 13.54 -8.37 -5.22
C THR A 73 14.26 -7.88 -3.97
N ARG A 74 13.76 -6.84 -3.29
CA ARG A 74 14.42 -6.20 -2.14
C ARG A 74 13.55 -6.13 -0.89
N ALA A 75 12.27 -5.74 -1.02
CA ALA A 75 11.39 -5.63 0.14
C ALA A 75 10.95 -7.00 0.64
N LEU A 76 10.44 -7.87 -0.23
CA LEU A 76 9.92 -9.20 0.11
C LEU A 76 10.91 -10.06 0.91
N PRO A 77 12.20 -10.22 0.52
CA PRO A 77 13.14 -11.02 1.31
C PRO A 77 13.34 -10.50 2.74
N VAL A 78 13.26 -9.18 2.92
CA VAL A 78 13.37 -8.58 4.27
C VAL A 78 12.09 -8.85 5.07
N LEU A 79 10.91 -8.70 4.49
CA LEU A 79 9.63 -9.01 5.13
C LEU A 79 9.59 -10.46 5.59
N LEU A 80 9.92 -11.40 4.70
CA LEU A 80 9.94 -12.85 5.01
C LEU A 80 10.91 -13.19 6.15
N ARG A 81 12.08 -12.55 6.19
CA ARG A 81 13.06 -12.74 7.29
C ARG A 81 12.45 -12.45 8.67
N TYR A 82 11.56 -11.47 8.77
CA TYR A 82 10.90 -11.09 10.02
C TYR A 82 9.55 -11.80 10.25
N GLY A 83 9.09 -12.61 9.28
CA GLY A 83 7.74 -13.18 9.30
C GLY A 83 6.66 -12.12 9.20
N PHE A 84 6.92 -11.07 8.43
CA PHE A 84 6.00 -9.98 8.18
C PHE A 84 5.24 -10.20 6.88
N GLY A 85 3.93 -9.90 6.89
CA GLY A 85 3.11 -9.71 5.72
C GLY A 85 3.05 -8.24 5.31
N ALA A 86 2.51 -8.00 4.12
CA ALA A 86 2.23 -6.67 3.58
C ALA A 86 1.11 -6.75 2.54
N THR A 87 0.62 -5.58 2.10
CA THR A 87 -0.19 -5.42 0.91
C THR A 87 0.61 -4.64 -0.13
N VAL A 88 0.66 -5.11 -1.37
CA VAL A 88 1.19 -4.36 -2.50
C VAL A 88 0.04 -3.95 -3.43
N PHE A 89 -0.07 -2.65 -3.70
CA PHE A 89 -1.06 -2.06 -4.60
C PHE A 89 -0.45 -1.91 -5.99
N VAL A 90 -1.02 -2.55 -7.00
CA VAL A 90 -0.45 -2.71 -8.34
C VAL A 90 -1.22 -1.86 -9.36
N VAL A 91 -0.49 -1.10 -10.18
CA VAL A 91 -1.01 -0.39 -11.35
C VAL A 91 -1.06 -1.36 -12.53
N THR A 92 -2.26 -1.85 -12.87
CA THR A 92 -2.40 -3.03 -13.74
C THR A 92 -2.06 -2.79 -15.20
N GLY A 93 -2.36 -1.63 -15.73
CA GLY A 93 -2.03 -1.24 -17.11
C GLY A 93 -0.52 -1.00 -17.35
N ARG A 94 0.30 -1.17 -16.30
CA ARG A 94 1.75 -0.96 -16.36
C ARG A 94 2.57 -2.18 -15.94
N ILE A 95 1.95 -3.32 -15.72
CA ILE A 95 2.64 -4.56 -15.35
C ILE A 95 3.77 -4.88 -16.36
N GLY A 96 4.97 -5.13 -15.85
CA GLY A 96 6.15 -5.45 -16.65
C GLY A 96 6.77 -4.27 -17.40
N THR A 97 6.32 -3.04 -17.15
CA THR A 97 6.87 -1.82 -17.78
C THR A 97 7.57 -0.95 -16.72
N TYR A 98 7.34 0.34 -16.71
CA TYR A 98 7.91 1.30 -15.74
C TYR A 98 6.88 2.38 -15.37
N ASN A 99 7.12 3.05 -14.24
CA ASN A 99 6.35 4.22 -13.85
C ASN A 99 6.48 5.31 -14.92
N ALA A 100 5.35 5.81 -15.42
CA ALA A 100 5.32 6.80 -16.48
C ALA A 100 4.20 7.84 -16.29
N TRP A 101 3.67 7.93 -15.07
CA TRP A 101 2.60 8.85 -14.72
C TRP A 101 3.12 10.19 -14.16
N ASP A 102 4.36 10.24 -13.69
CA ASP A 102 5.00 11.45 -13.21
C ASP A 102 6.37 11.67 -13.89
N ASP A 103 6.85 12.91 -13.89
CA ASP A 103 8.20 13.24 -14.31
C ASP A 103 9.22 12.75 -13.26
N GLY A 104 10.37 12.26 -13.73
CA GLY A 104 11.44 11.78 -12.85
C GLY A 104 12.08 10.48 -13.32
N PRO A 105 12.89 9.85 -12.44
CA PRO A 105 13.55 8.59 -12.76
C PRO A 105 12.57 7.47 -13.07
N ARG A 106 12.81 6.77 -14.19
CA ARG A 106 12.02 5.61 -14.59
C ARG A 106 12.43 4.39 -13.77
N LYS A 107 11.47 3.81 -13.07
CA LYS A 107 11.65 2.60 -12.25
C LYS A 107 10.81 1.45 -12.81
N PRO A 108 11.35 0.24 -12.92
CA PRO A 108 10.60 -0.91 -13.40
C PRO A 108 9.48 -1.28 -12.43
N LEU A 109 8.36 -1.71 -12.99
CA LEU A 109 7.23 -2.29 -12.26
C LEU A 109 7.28 -3.81 -12.36
N MET A 110 6.69 -4.51 -11.39
CA MET A 110 6.65 -5.97 -11.36
C MET A 110 6.07 -6.56 -12.64
N THR A 111 6.70 -7.62 -13.11
CA THR A 111 6.13 -8.49 -14.14
C THR A 111 4.99 -9.34 -13.55
N ALA A 112 4.18 -9.93 -14.42
CA ALA A 112 3.14 -10.88 -14.03
C ALA A 112 3.69 -12.03 -13.15
N ASP A 113 4.84 -12.58 -13.51
CA ASP A 113 5.48 -13.68 -12.75
C ASP A 113 5.99 -13.21 -11.37
N GLN A 114 6.47 -11.97 -11.27
CA GLN A 114 6.85 -11.39 -9.97
C GLN A 114 5.62 -11.19 -9.08
N ILE A 115 4.49 -10.75 -9.64
CA ILE A 115 3.24 -10.58 -8.88
C ILE A 115 2.73 -11.93 -8.37
N ARG A 116 2.74 -12.99 -9.21
CA ARG A 116 2.39 -14.35 -8.75
C ARG A 116 3.32 -14.81 -7.64
N THR A 117 4.63 -14.65 -7.82
CA THR A 117 5.63 -15.02 -6.78
C THR A 117 5.37 -14.30 -5.46
N VAL A 118 5.01 -13.04 -5.51
CA VAL A 118 4.68 -12.22 -4.34
C VAL A 118 3.40 -12.73 -3.65
N ALA A 119 2.36 -13.06 -4.43
CA ALA A 119 1.12 -13.64 -3.93
C ALA A 119 1.35 -15.01 -3.28
N ASP A 120 2.10 -15.90 -3.95
CA ASP A 120 2.47 -17.23 -3.44
C ASP A 120 3.28 -17.16 -2.14
N ALA A 121 4.03 -16.09 -1.92
CA ALA A 121 4.76 -15.82 -0.69
C ALA A 121 3.85 -15.32 0.46
N GLY A 122 2.54 -15.21 0.23
CA GLY A 122 1.55 -14.77 1.23
C GLY A 122 1.42 -13.25 1.38
N ILE A 123 1.92 -12.49 0.44
CA ILE A 123 1.70 -11.04 0.38
C ILE A 123 0.34 -10.78 -0.27
N GLU A 124 -0.43 -9.89 0.31
CA GLU A 124 -1.69 -9.45 -0.28
C GLU A 124 -1.44 -8.59 -1.51
N VAL A 125 -1.95 -9.01 -2.67
CA VAL A 125 -1.96 -8.21 -3.89
C VAL A 125 -3.28 -7.47 -3.98
N ALA A 126 -3.23 -6.16 -4.21
CA ALA A 126 -4.38 -5.27 -4.26
C ALA A 126 -4.24 -4.26 -5.42
N SER A 127 -5.30 -3.54 -5.74
CA SER A 127 -5.33 -2.64 -6.89
C SER A 127 -4.90 -1.22 -6.57
N HIS A 128 -4.14 -0.60 -7.48
CA HIS A 128 -3.83 0.83 -7.52
C HIS A 128 -4.38 1.51 -8.79
N GLY A 129 -5.50 1.00 -9.30
CA GLY A 129 -6.07 1.41 -10.56
C GLY A 129 -5.38 0.78 -11.77
N ARG A 130 -5.83 1.18 -12.95
CA ARG A 130 -5.29 0.70 -14.22
C ARG A 130 -4.13 1.54 -14.72
N HIS A 131 -4.25 2.89 -14.69
CA HIS A 131 -3.29 3.80 -15.32
C HIS A 131 -2.62 4.78 -14.34
N HIS A 132 -2.92 4.70 -13.03
CA HIS A 132 -2.45 5.63 -12.01
C HIS A 132 -2.92 7.08 -12.27
N VAL A 133 -4.17 7.26 -12.62
CA VAL A 133 -4.77 8.58 -12.82
C VAL A 133 -5.36 9.15 -11.52
N SER A 134 -5.44 10.47 -11.42
CA SER A 134 -6.18 11.11 -10.32
C SER A 134 -7.69 10.93 -10.57
N LEU A 135 -8.32 10.02 -9.83
CA LEU A 135 -9.70 9.60 -10.06
C LEU A 135 -10.75 10.74 -10.05
N PRO A 136 -10.63 11.78 -9.18
CA PRO A 136 -11.55 12.91 -9.25
C PRO A 136 -11.58 13.68 -10.59
N GLY A 137 -10.55 13.50 -11.42
CA GLY A 137 -10.48 14.10 -12.76
C GLY A 137 -11.12 13.26 -13.87
N THR A 138 -11.56 12.04 -13.57
CA THR A 138 -12.13 11.11 -14.55
C THR A 138 -13.65 11.25 -14.65
N ASP A 139 -14.21 10.92 -15.80
CA ASP A 139 -15.66 10.73 -15.92
C ASP A 139 -16.11 9.40 -15.29
N ASP A 140 -17.45 9.15 -15.24
CA ASP A 140 -17.97 7.95 -14.57
C ASP A 140 -17.64 6.65 -15.31
N THR A 141 -17.41 6.70 -16.61
CA THR A 141 -17.03 5.54 -17.41
C THR A 141 -15.57 5.19 -17.15
N GLU A 142 -14.68 6.17 -17.26
CA GLU A 142 -13.26 6.01 -16.99
C GLU A 142 -13.01 5.59 -15.53
N LEU A 143 -13.72 6.19 -14.57
CA LEU A 143 -13.63 5.81 -13.16
C LEU A 143 -13.98 4.33 -12.97
N ARG A 144 -15.07 3.85 -13.59
CA ARG A 144 -15.48 2.45 -13.50
C ARG A 144 -14.43 1.52 -14.14
N GLU A 145 -13.91 1.87 -15.32
CA GLU A 145 -12.87 1.09 -15.99
C GLU A 145 -11.58 1.01 -15.14
N GLU A 146 -11.14 2.12 -14.54
CA GLU A 146 -10.00 2.14 -13.64
C GLU A 146 -10.18 1.17 -12.46
N LEU A 147 -11.39 1.04 -11.94
CA LEU A 147 -11.68 0.21 -10.77
C LEU A 147 -11.96 -1.25 -11.14
N GLU A 148 -12.89 -1.50 -12.07
CA GLU A 148 -13.36 -2.85 -12.39
C GLU A 148 -12.33 -3.64 -13.21
N GLU A 149 -11.71 -3.02 -14.23
CA GLU A 149 -10.72 -3.73 -15.04
C GLU A 149 -9.43 -4.01 -14.28
N SER A 150 -8.99 -3.09 -13.41
CA SER A 150 -7.82 -3.34 -12.59
C SER A 150 -8.05 -4.47 -11.59
N ARG A 151 -9.24 -4.56 -11.01
CA ARG A 151 -9.62 -5.66 -10.13
C ARG A 151 -9.63 -6.98 -10.87
N ALA A 152 -10.37 -7.06 -11.98
CA ALA A 152 -10.51 -8.28 -12.78
C ALA A 152 -9.16 -8.81 -13.28
N ALA A 153 -8.29 -7.92 -13.78
CA ALA A 153 -6.95 -8.29 -14.26
C ALA A 153 -6.07 -8.89 -13.14
N LEU A 154 -6.16 -8.37 -11.92
CA LEU A 154 -5.41 -8.93 -10.80
C LEU A 154 -6.03 -10.23 -10.30
N GLU A 155 -7.36 -10.34 -10.23
CA GLU A 155 -8.05 -11.58 -9.83
C GLU A 155 -7.70 -12.74 -10.78
N GLU A 156 -7.65 -12.48 -12.08
CA GLU A 156 -7.17 -13.46 -13.06
C GLU A 156 -5.69 -13.80 -12.85
N LEU A 157 -4.85 -12.80 -12.58
CA LEU A 157 -3.40 -12.99 -12.45
C LEU A 157 -3.01 -13.78 -11.20
N VAL A 158 -3.66 -13.53 -10.05
CA VAL A 158 -3.35 -14.19 -8.77
C VAL A 158 -4.27 -15.37 -8.45
N GLU A 159 -5.20 -15.69 -9.35
CA GLU A 159 -6.20 -16.78 -9.21
C GLU A 159 -6.95 -16.71 -7.87
N GLY A 160 -7.29 -15.48 -7.44
CA GLY A 160 -7.91 -15.25 -6.16
C GLY A 160 -8.55 -13.87 -6.00
N PRO A 161 -9.32 -13.64 -4.93
CA PRO A 161 -10.04 -12.38 -4.74
C PRO A 161 -9.10 -11.21 -4.47
N VAL A 162 -9.33 -10.10 -5.16
CA VAL A 162 -8.69 -8.80 -4.94
C VAL A 162 -9.65 -7.88 -4.20
N THR A 163 -9.41 -7.69 -2.91
CA THR A 163 -10.35 -7.03 -1.99
C THR A 163 -9.97 -5.61 -1.63
N GLY A 164 -8.73 -5.20 -1.90
CA GLY A 164 -8.20 -3.90 -1.51
C GLY A 164 -7.94 -2.96 -2.69
N PHE A 165 -8.12 -1.68 -2.43
CA PHE A 165 -7.78 -0.59 -3.35
C PHE A 165 -6.93 0.46 -2.64
N ALA A 166 -6.05 1.16 -3.36
CA ALA A 166 -5.45 2.41 -2.90
C ALA A 166 -5.67 3.49 -3.95
N TYR A 167 -6.07 4.69 -3.49
CA TYR A 167 -6.30 5.82 -4.39
C TYR A 167 -4.97 6.38 -4.90
N PRO A 168 -4.74 6.45 -6.22
CA PRO A 168 -3.60 7.16 -6.78
C PRO A 168 -3.53 8.60 -6.24
N TYR A 169 -2.32 9.03 -5.83
CA TYR A 169 -2.05 10.32 -5.20
C TYR A 169 -2.77 10.55 -3.85
N GLY A 170 -3.55 9.59 -3.36
CA GLY A 170 -4.42 9.78 -2.19
C GLY A 170 -5.58 10.74 -2.48
N HIS A 171 -6.02 10.85 -3.72
CA HIS A 171 -7.11 11.74 -4.10
C HIS A 171 -8.43 10.97 -4.18
N ALA A 172 -9.31 11.22 -3.23
CA ALA A 172 -10.66 10.66 -3.21
C ALA A 172 -11.67 11.66 -2.67
N THR A 173 -12.81 11.74 -3.32
CA THR A 173 -14.00 12.44 -2.85
C THR A 173 -15.08 11.40 -2.48
N PRO A 174 -16.21 11.80 -1.89
CA PRO A 174 -17.31 10.86 -1.65
C PRO A 174 -17.78 10.08 -2.88
N ARG A 175 -17.62 10.65 -4.10
CA ARG A 175 -17.93 9.98 -5.38
C ARG A 175 -17.03 8.77 -5.60
N GLU A 176 -15.71 8.94 -5.51
CA GLU A 176 -14.74 7.86 -5.72
C GLU A 176 -14.87 6.80 -4.63
N VAL A 177 -15.10 7.21 -3.39
CA VAL A 177 -15.34 6.28 -2.27
C VAL A 177 -16.58 5.40 -2.53
N ALA A 178 -17.67 5.99 -3.05
CA ALA A 178 -18.86 5.25 -3.42
C ALA A 178 -18.61 4.30 -4.61
N ALA A 179 -17.84 4.76 -5.62
CA ALA A 179 -17.49 3.97 -6.79
C ALA A 179 -16.62 2.75 -6.42
N VAL A 180 -15.59 2.91 -5.58
CA VAL A 180 -14.74 1.82 -5.09
C VAL A 180 -15.56 0.76 -4.35
N ARG A 181 -16.51 1.19 -3.51
CA ARG A 181 -17.45 0.26 -2.86
C ARG A 181 -18.33 -0.46 -3.88
N ALA A 182 -18.87 0.25 -4.87
CA ALA A 182 -19.72 -0.32 -5.91
C ALA A 182 -18.98 -1.31 -6.81
N ALA A 183 -17.67 -1.08 -7.07
CA ALA A 183 -16.78 -1.99 -7.78
C ALA A 183 -16.46 -3.27 -6.97
N GLY A 184 -16.92 -3.38 -5.72
CA GLY A 184 -16.83 -4.59 -4.91
C GLY A 184 -15.52 -4.75 -4.16
N TYR A 185 -14.75 -3.69 -3.94
CA TYR A 185 -13.63 -3.72 -3.00
C TYR A 185 -14.12 -3.70 -1.56
N ASP A 186 -13.51 -4.48 -0.68
CA ASP A 186 -13.87 -4.57 0.74
C ASP A 186 -13.33 -3.39 1.56
N TYR A 187 -12.24 -2.81 1.12
CA TYR A 187 -11.60 -1.65 1.74
C TYR A 187 -10.83 -0.82 0.73
N ALA A 188 -10.57 0.44 1.09
CA ALA A 188 -9.62 1.26 0.34
C ALA A 188 -8.74 2.11 1.26
N CYS A 189 -7.50 2.33 0.80
CA CYS A 189 -6.49 3.14 1.47
C CYS A 189 -6.37 4.51 0.81
N ASP A 190 -6.36 5.53 1.65
CA ASP A 190 -6.08 6.92 1.31
C ASP A 190 -4.77 7.35 1.99
N ILE A 191 -4.33 8.58 1.83
CA ILE A 191 -3.20 9.15 2.58
C ILE A 191 -3.73 9.87 3.82
N SER A 192 -4.65 10.82 3.65
CA SER A 192 -5.17 11.66 4.72
C SER A 192 -6.62 12.08 4.45
N PRO A 193 -7.58 11.15 4.50
CA PRO A 193 -8.96 11.43 4.19
C PRO A 193 -9.58 12.41 5.21
N ASP A 194 -10.47 13.29 4.73
CA ASP A 194 -11.24 14.19 5.59
C ASP A 194 -12.14 13.38 6.55
N GLU A 195 -12.77 12.33 6.04
CA GLU A 195 -13.62 11.41 6.78
C GLU A 195 -13.09 9.97 6.72
N PRO A 196 -12.24 9.58 7.70
CA PRO A 196 -11.71 8.23 7.76
C PRO A 196 -12.80 7.17 7.89
N GLN A 197 -12.83 6.23 6.95
CA GLN A 197 -13.79 5.12 6.90
C GLN A 197 -13.16 3.89 6.25
N ARG A 198 -13.89 2.76 6.16
CA ARG A 198 -13.37 1.51 5.61
C ARG A 198 -12.89 1.63 4.17
N HIS A 199 -13.52 2.49 3.36
CA HIS A 199 -13.11 2.77 1.98
C HIS A 199 -12.31 4.08 1.84
N ALA A 200 -11.78 4.62 2.94
CA ALA A 200 -10.84 5.75 2.99
C ALA A 200 -10.00 5.63 4.27
N LEU A 201 -9.17 4.57 4.34
CA LEU A 201 -8.32 4.30 5.50
C LEU A 201 -7.07 5.19 5.44
N PRO A 202 -6.81 5.99 6.48
CA PRO A 202 -5.63 6.84 6.53
C PRO A 202 -4.36 6.00 6.67
N ARG A 203 -3.29 6.47 6.03
CA ARG A 203 -1.97 5.84 6.11
C ARG A 203 -0.91 6.84 6.58
N THR A 204 0.14 6.33 7.16
CA THR A 204 1.31 7.10 7.56
C THR A 204 2.44 6.85 6.57
N TYR A 205 2.78 7.85 5.76
CA TYR A 205 3.92 7.79 4.86
C TYR A 205 5.22 7.51 5.62
N VAL A 206 6.08 6.63 5.06
CA VAL A 206 7.42 6.31 5.56
C VAL A 206 8.43 6.44 4.43
N GLY A 207 9.45 7.28 4.64
CA GLY A 207 10.50 7.54 3.67
C GLY A 207 11.91 7.22 4.19
N ASP A 208 12.91 7.50 3.36
CA ASP A 208 14.32 7.21 3.68
C ASP A 208 14.84 8.01 4.88
N ARG A 209 14.28 9.19 5.15
CA ARG A 209 14.64 10.03 6.31
C ARG A 209 14.08 9.52 7.63
N ASP A 210 13.19 8.49 7.61
CA ASP A 210 12.55 7.98 8.80
C ASP A 210 13.41 6.91 9.50
N GLY A 211 14.27 7.39 10.41
CA GLY A 211 14.99 6.52 11.35
C GLY A 211 14.12 6.17 12.57
N PRO A 212 14.65 5.40 13.53
CA PRO A 212 13.92 4.90 14.71
C PRO A 212 13.17 5.96 15.50
N LEU A 213 13.76 7.15 15.67
CA LEU A 213 13.13 8.24 16.41
C LEU A 213 11.92 8.83 15.67
N ARG A 214 12.02 9.01 14.35
CA ARG A 214 10.91 9.51 13.53
C ARG A 214 9.79 8.47 13.42
N LEU A 215 10.11 7.19 13.24
CA LEU A 215 9.12 6.11 13.28
C LEU A 215 8.38 6.10 14.62
N ARG A 216 9.10 6.17 15.75
CA ARG A 216 8.49 6.26 17.05
C ARG A 216 7.54 7.46 17.16
N ALA A 217 7.97 8.63 16.69
CA ALA A 217 7.12 9.84 16.72
C ALA A 217 5.85 9.65 15.85
N LYS A 218 5.96 9.00 14.67
CA LYS A 218 4.82 8.70 13.81
C LYS A 218 3.83 7.75 14.48
N VAL A 219 4.30 6.67 15.10
CA VAL A 219 3.47 5.70 15.83
C VAL A 219 2.77 6.40 17.02
N VAL A 220 3.50 7.14 17.84
CA VAL A 220 2.93 7.87 18.98
C VAL A 220 1.89 8.91 18.52
N ARG A 221 2.18 9.65 17.46
CA ARG A 221 1.23 10.63 16.89
C ARG A 221 -0.06 9.94 16.43
N HIS A 222 0.05 8.77 15.78
CA HIS A 222 -1.10 7.99 15.37
C HIS A 222 -1.93 7.55 16.60
N GLU A 223 -1.29 6.97 17.61
CA GLU A 223 -1.96 6.55 18.84
C GLU A 223 -2.69 7.70 19.54
N LEU A 224 -2.04 8.87 19.64
CA LEU A 224 -2.64 10.05 20.27
C LEU A 224 -3.87 10.57 19.51
N ARG A 225 -3.80 10.62 18.18
CA ARG A 225 -4.93 11.07 17.34
C ARG A 225 -6.16 10.15 17.43
N HIS A 226 -5.96 8.90 17.79
CA HIS A 226 -7.03 7.90 17.81
C HIS A 226 -7.46 7.46 19.20
N ARG A 227 -6.72 7.83 20.27
CA ARG A 227 -7.18 7.70 21.67
C ARG A 227 -8.29 8.69 22.03
N SER A 228 -8.33 9.83 21.36
CA SER A 228 -9.31 10.91 21.65
C SER A 228 -10.68 10.72 20.97
N ARG A 229 -10.92 9.57 20.32
CA ARG A 229 -12.17 9.27 19.61
C ARG A 229 -12.89 8.02 20.14
N VAL A 230 -12.56 7.60 21.38
CA VAL A 230 -13.27 6.55 22.13
C VAL A 230 -13.97 7.19 23.32
#